data_b9243bddd644407f52de492828574533
#
_entry.id   b9243bddd644407f52de492828574533
#
_cell.length_a   1.000
_cell.length_b   1.000
_cell.length_c   1.000
_cell.angle_alpha   90.00
_cell.angle_beta   90.00
_cell.angle_gamma   90.00
#
_symmetry.space_group_name_H-M   'P 1'
#
loop_
_entity.id
_entity.type
_entity.pdbx_description
1 polymer ?
#
loop_
_entity_poly.entity_id
_entity_poly.type
_entity_poly.pdbx_seq_one_letter_code
_entity_poly.pdbx_strand_id
1 'polypeptide(L)'
;MKLVFLSHVSDCAGGAQRCLLDLLRGLKHIHPDWQLYMVLPGPGDLLDACSPYIDGYRFLQMEWWLVGKDMDIGTREKLSYIRKLSKYSIKLTRYLRRIKPDYGMTNTVVFPHLAISCKMLGIKHCWFIHEIPDVTWLNLNPVFEFRFIFRAIDKLSNKILVTSRYAEFHYQKVMTSAKISSITQAVELPMTVGVDVKCDRHTRYTILLVGAFDSNKGQMELLQAVKRIVAEGKDILCYLVGPDVGFMPKCQKYIQDNGLDNNVKIVSYTQQVVSYYALADVVLVCSTFETFGRGAVEAQK
;
A
#
# COMPACT_ATOMS: atom_id res chain seq x y z
N MET A 1 13.51 23.68 0.36
CA MET A 1 14.01 22.32 0.60
C MET A 1 13.63 21.41 -0.56
N LYS A 2 14.51 20.45 -0.93
CA LYS A 2 14.24 19.46 -2.00
C LYS A 2 14.08 18.07 -1.44
N LEU A 3 13.00 17.40 -1.77
CA LEU A 3 12.72 16.02 -1.34
C LEU A 3 12.55 15.13 -2.57
N VAL A 4 13.03 13.88 -2.47
CA VAL A 4 12.76 12.86 -3.49
C VAL A 4 12.07 11.67 -2.84
N PHE A 5 10.95 11.25 -3.41
CA PHE A 5 10.13 10.13 -2.98
C PHE A 5 10.23 8.99 -3.98
N LEU A 6 10.29 7.78 -3.48
CA LEU A 6 10.36 6.58 -4.31
C LEU A 6 9.15 5.69 -4.01
N SER A 7 8.34 5.40 -5.04
CA SER A 7 7.24 4.44 -5.00
C SER A 7 7.61 3.16 -5.75
N HIS A 8 7.12 2.02 -5.25
CA HIS A 8 7.38 0.71 -5.85
C HIS A 8 6.40 0.34 -6.97
N VAL A 9 5.28 1.01 -7.05
CA VAL A 9 4.24 0.87 -8.09
C VAL A 9 3.76 2.24 -8.55
N SER A 10 3.05 2.25 -9.66
CA SER A 10 2.57 3.48 -10.32
C SER A 10 1.05 3.66 -10.26
N ASP A 11 0.32 2.75 -9.58
CA ASP A 11 -1.13 2.84 -9.39
C ASP A 11 -1.48 3.39 -8.00
N CYS A 12 -2.72 3.88 -7.85
CA CYS A 12 -3.29 4.39 -6.60
C CYS A 12 -4.09 3.35 -5.81
N ALA A 13 -4.06 2.08 -6.20
CA ALA A 13 -4.92 1.05 -5.60
C ALA A 13 -4.51 0.70 -4.16
N GLY A 14 -3.22 0.80 -3.84
CA GLY A 14 -2.68 0.42 -2.54
C GLY A 14 -2.73 1.52 -1.48
N GLY A 15 -2.81 1.12 -0.21
CA GLY A 15 -2.80 2.04 0.94
C GLY A 15 -1.51 2.86 1.07
N ALA A 16 -0.35 2.27 0.71
CA ALA A 16 0.94 2.95 0.72
C ALA A 16 1.00 4.10 -0.30
N GLN A 17 0.41 3.91 -1.49
CA GLN A 17 0.36 4.92 -2.55
C GLN A 17 -0.58 6.06 -2.18
N ARG A 18 -1.75 5.75 -1.64
CA ARG A 18 -2.69 6.76 -1.12
C ARG A 18 -2.07 7.56 0.01
N CYS A 19 -1.34 6.91 0.92
CA CYS A 19 -0.61 7.59 1.99
C CYS A 19 0.48 8.53 1.43
N LEU A 20 1.19 8.12 0.37
CA LEU A 20 2.17 8.98 -0.29
C LEU A 20 1.51 10.21 -0.93
N LEU A 21 0.38 10.04 -1.61
CA LEU A 21 -0.40 11.15 -2.18
C LEU A 21 -0.84 12.14 -1.10
N ASP A 22 -1.42 11.65 -0.01
CA ASP A 22 -1.84 12.48 1.13
C ASP A 22 -0.64 13.23 1.75
N LEU A 23 0.51 12.57 1.86
CA LEU A 23 1.75 13.18 2.35
C LEU A 23 2.24 14.30 1.41
N LEU A 24 2.30 14.07 0.10
CA LEU A 24 2.74 15.07 -0.87
C LEU A 24 1.81 16.29 -0.88
N ARG A 25 0.50 16.06 -0.83
CA ARG A 25 -0.51 17.12 -0.73
C ARG A 25 -0.30 17.94 0.54
N GLY A 26 -0.18 17.29 1.70
CA GLY A 26 0.06 17.95 2.98
C GLY A 26 1.37 18.74 3.00
N LEU A 27 2.46 18.19 2.46
CA LEU A 27 3.73 18.87 2.37
C LEU A 27 3.67 20.14 1.49
N LYS A 28 3.00 20.08 0.34
CA LYS A 28 2.82 21.25 -0.52
C LYS A 28 1.88 22.29 0.09
N HIS A 29 0.91 21.88 0.86
CA HIS A 29 0.02 22.81 1.58
C HIS A 29 0.76 23.58 2.68
N ILE A 30 1.58 22.88 3.48
CA ILE A 30 2.32 23.49 4.60
C ILE A 30 3.58 24.24 4.10
N HIS A 31 4.23 23.72 3.06
CA HIS A 31 5.48 24.21 2.53
C HIS A 31 5.42 24.36 0.99
N PRO A 32 4.70 25.35 0.45
CA PRO A 32 4.52 25.52 -0.99
C PRO A 32 5.84 25.79 -1.75
N ASP A 33 6.86 26.31 -1.06
CA ASP A 33 8.21 26.57 -1.55
C ASP A 33 9.08 25.31 -1.68
N TRP A 34 8.69 24.17 -1.09
CA TRP A 34 9.48 22.95 -1.19
C TRP A 34 9.34 22.32 -2.57
N GLN A 35 10.45 21.81 -3.07
CA GLN A 35 10.50 21.08 -4.33
C GLN A 35 10.40 19.58 -4.07
N LEU A 36 9.36 18.95 -4.61
CA LEU A 36 9.07 17.53 -4.40
C LEU A 36 9.26 16.78 -5.72
N TYR A 37 10.06 15.74 -5.69
CA TYR A 37 10.36 14.91 -6.86
C TYR A 37 9.92 13.46 -6.60
N MET A 38 9.47 12.77 -7.66
CA MET A 38 9.09 11.36 -7.56
C MET A 38 9.94 10.47 -8.45
N VAL A 39 10.22 9.26 -7.96
CA VAL A 39 10.76 8.16 -8.75
C VAL A 39 9.75 7.01 -8.74
N LEU A 40 9.37 6.56 -9.93
CA LEU A 40 8.32 5.58 -10.17
C LEU A 40 8.82 4.51 -11.15
N PRO A 41 8.27 3.28 -11.14
CA PRO A 41 8.66 2.25 -12.11
C PRO A 41 8.22 2.57 -13.54
N GLY A 42 7.12 3.31 -13.73
CA GLY A 42 6.53 3.65 -15.02
C GLY A 42 5.38 4.66 -14.89
N PRO A 43 4.65 4.92 -15.97
CA PRO A 43 3.43 5.74 -15.93
C PRO A 43 2.31 5.01 -15.18
N GLY A 44 1.31 5.76 -14.69
CA GLY A 44 0.13 5.24 -14.00
C GLY A 44 -0.61 6.34 -13.26
N ASP A 45 -1.81 6.05 -12.78
CA ASP A 45 -2.73 7.00 -12.14
C ASP A 45 -2.18 7.62 -10.85
N LEU A 46 -1.20 7.00 -10.20
CA LEU A 46 -0.48 7.61 -9.07
C LEU A 46 0.29 8.87 -9.51
N LEU A 47 0.93 8.82 -10.69
CA LEU A 47 1.63 10.00 -11.21
C LEU A 47 0.65 11.12 -11.53
N ASP A 48 -0.48 10.78 -12.16
CA ASP A 48 -1.52 11.76 -12.51
C ASP A 48 -2.08 12.43 -11.25
N ALA A 49 -2.38 11.66 -10.22
CA ALA A 49 -2.87 12.15 -8.94
C ALA A 49 -1.84 13.01 -8.18
N CYS A 50 -0.55 12.67 -8.27
CA CYS A 50 0.53 13.40 -7.59
C CYS A 50 1.02 14.63 -8.39
N SER A 51 0.75 14.70 -9.69
CA SER A 51 1.29 15.75 -10.58
C SER A 51 1.06 17.18 -10.10
N PRO A 52 -0.07 17.55 -9.44
CA PRO A 52 -0.26 18.92 -8.90
C PRO A 52 0.68 19.26 -7.74
N TYR A 53 1.31 18.28 -7.10
CA TYR A 53 2.08 18.43 -5.86
C TYR A 53 3.59 18.21 -6.06
N ILE A 54 4.03 17.81 -7.26
CA ILE A 54 5.45 17.51 -7.53
C ILE A 54 6.05 18.46 -8.58
N ASP A 55 7.33 18.73 -8.43
CA ASP A 55 8.10 19.62 -9.35
C ASP A 55 8.82 18.80 -10.43
N GLY A 56 8.77 17.49 -10.36
CA GLY A 56 9.31 16.61 -11.38
C GLY A 56 9.35 15.15 -10.98
N TYR A 57 9.57 14.31 -11.97
CA TYR A 57 9.61 12.87 -11.75
C TYR A 57 10.64 12.18 -12.64
N ARG A 58 10.90 10.90 -12.31
CA ARG A 58 11.76 10.02 -13.11
C ARG A 58 11.19 8.60 -13.12
N PHE A 59 11.06 8.02 -14.29
CA PHE A 59 10.80 6.58 -14.42
C PHE A 59 12.11 5.80 -14.31
N LEU A 60 12.11 4.83 -13.39
CA LEU A 60 13.22 3.93 -13.20
C LEU A 60 12.69 2.59 -12.67
N GLN A 61 12.73 1.58 -13.51
CA GLN A 61 12.43 0.21 -13.11
C GLN A 61 13.49 -0.29 -12.13
N MET A 62 13.06 -0.91 -11.03
CA MET A 62 13.95 -1.41 -9.98
C MET A 62 13.50 -2.79 -9.52
N GLU A 63 14.46 -3.62 -9.16
CA GLU A 63 14.20 -4.98 -8.70
C GLU A 63 13.89 -4.99 -7.20
N TRP A 64 12.89 -5.75 -6.81
CA TRP A 64 12.54 -5.96 -5.43
C TRP A 64 13.46 -7.01 -4.80
N TRP A 65 13.81 -6.82 -3.53
CA TRP A 65 14.46 -7.87 -2.72
C TRP A 65 13.47 -8.78 -2.01
N LEU A 66 12.17 -8.53 -2.20
CA LEU A 66 11.07 -9.41 -1.82
C LEU A 66 10.38 -9.84 -3.11
N VAL A 67 10.25 -11.14 -3.34
CA VAL A 67 9.68 -11.72 -4.55
C VAL A 67 8.51 -12.64 -4.20
N GLY A 68 7.70 -13.01 -5.18
CA GLY A 68 6.57 -13.93 -4.97
C GLY A 68 7.04 -15.26 -4.37
N LYS A 69 6.21 -15.86 -3.53
CA LYS A 69 6.52 -17.07 -2.75
C LYS A 69 6.86 -18.28 -3.61
N ASP A 70 6.31 -18.33 -4.83
CA ASP A 70 6.51 -19.44 -5.78
C ASP A 70 7.84 -19.32 -6.57
N MET A 71 8.61 -18.26 -6.36
CA MET A 71 9.91 -18.08 -7.01
C MET A 71 11.01 -18.79 -6.21
N ASP A 72 11.69 -19.72 -6.88
CA ASP A 72 12.93 -20.30 -6.35
C ASP A 72 14.07 -19.26 -6.40
N ILE A 73 14.77 -19.08 -5.28
CA ILE A 73 15.83 -18.08 -5.13
C ILE A 73 17.16 -18.78 -4.89
N GLY A 74 17.72 -19.29 -5.97
CA GLY A 74 19.05 -19.88 -5.98
C GLY A 74 20.19 -18.85 -6.00
N THR A 75 21.41 -19.33 -6.07
CA THR A 75 22.62 -18.48 -6.13
C THR A 75 22.64 -17.60 -7.39
N ARG A 76 22.14 -18.12 -8.51
CA ARG A 76 22.10 -17.42 -9.80
C ARG A 76 21.15 -16.20 -9.72
N GLU A 77 19.99 -16.38 -9.12
CA GLU A 77 18.98 -15.34 -8.92
C GLU A 77 19.52 -14.24 -8.00
N LYS A 78 20.20 -14.60 -6.91
CA LYS A 78 20.87 -13.65 -6.01
C LYS A 78 21.94 -12.82 -6.69
N LEU A 79 22.79 -13.45 -7.52
CA LEU A 79 23.81 -12.75 -8.29
C LEU A 79 23.20 -11.82 -9.34
N SER A 80 22.15 -12.27 -10.03
CA SER A 80 21.38 -11.45 -10.96
C SER A 80 20.78 -10.24 -10.27
N TYR A 81 20.18 -10.42 -9.08
CA TYR A 81 19.64 -9.34 -8.28
C TYR A 81 20.71 -8.31 -7.90
N ILE A 82 21.87 -8.73 -7.38
CA ILE A 82 22.97 -7.83 -7.00
C ILE A 82 23.44 -7.00 -8.21
N ARG A 83 23.56 -7.62 -9.39
CA ARG A 83 23.94 -6.92 -10.62
C ARG A 83 22.92 -5.87 -11.03
N LYS A 84 21.62 -6.19 -10.97
CA LYS A 84 20.54 -5.26 -11.26
C LYS A 84 20.44 -4.17 -10.22
N LEU A 85 20.56 -4.50 -8.91
CA LEU A 85 20.62 -3.55 -7.81
C LEU A 85 21.71 -2.50 -8.03
N SER A 86 22.92 -2.94 -8.36
CA SER A 86 24.06 -2.04 -8.66
C SER A 86 23.76 -1.14 -9.86
N LYS A 87 23.28 -1.73 -10.97
CA LYS A 87 22.92 -1.00 -12.20
C LYS A 87 21.90 0.11 -11.94
N TYR A 88 20.81 -0.19 -11.23
CA TYR A 88 19.73 0.76 -11.01
C TYR A 88 20.08 1.78 -9.93
N SER A 89 20.83 1.40 -8.90
CA SER A 89 21.34 2.35 -7.90
C SER A 89 22.30 3.38 -8.54
N ILE A 90 23.17 2.96 -9.47
CA ILE A 90 24.04 3.89 -10.23
C ILE A 90 23.20 4.87 -11.06
N LYS A 91 22.17 4.39 -11.78
CA LYS A 91 21.27 5.26 -12.56
C LYS A 91 20.56 6.28 -11.67
N LEU A 92 20.06 5.83 -10.51
CA LEU A 92 19.39 6.68 -9.54
C LEU A 92 20.37 7.69 -8.92
N THR A 93 21.58 7.27 -8.55
CA THR A 93 22.63 8.16 -8.04
C THR A 93 22.98 9.28 -9.04
N ARG A 94 23.06 8.98 -10.34
CA ARG A 94 23.27 10.00 -11.39
C ARG A 94 22.11 11.00 -11.46
N TYR A 95 20.88 10.53 -11.29
CA TYR A 95 19.71 11.41 -11.25
C TYR A 95 19.75 12.31 -10.01
N LEU A 96 20.01 11.75 -8.82
CA LEU A 96 20.09 12.52 -7.56
C LEU A 96 21.20 13.56 -7.59
N ARG A 97 22.37 13.28 -8.23
CA ARG A 97 23.43 14.29 -8.43
C ARG A 97 22.97 15.53 -9.23
N ARG A 98 22.01 15.36 -10.15
CA ARG A 98 21.47 16.46 -10.95
C ARG A 98 20.48 17.31 -10.17
N ILE A 99 19.55 16.67 -9.44
CA ILE A 99 18.51 17.37 -8.70
C ILE A 99 18.99 17.88 -7.34
N LYS A 100 20.03 17.25 -6.75
CA LYS A 100 20.63 17.58 -5.46
C LYS A 100 19.57 17.70 -4.36
N PRO A 101 18.85 16.62 -4.01
CA PRO A 101 17.85 16.67 -2.96
C PRO A 101 18.50 16.73 -1.58
N ASP A 102 17.84 17.40 -0.65
CA ASP A 102 18.24 17.44 0.77
C ASP A 102 17.91 16.11 1.47
N TYR A 103 16.81 15.48 1.08
CA TYR A 103 16.32 14.23 1.66
C TYR A 103 15.76 13.30 0.60
N GLY A 104 15.94 11.99 0.83
CA GLY A 104 15.26 10.93 0.10
C GLY A 104 14.31 10.16 1.02
N MET A 105 13.12 9.79 0.51
CA MET A 105 12.17 8.93 1.21
C MET A 105 11.78 7.74 0.35
N THR A 106 12.01 6.53 0.86
CA THR A 106 11.51 5.29 0.26
C THR A 106 10.17 4.92 0.90
N ASN A 107 9.09 4.90 0.10
CA ASN A 107 7.72 4.67 0.54
C ASN A 107 7.31 3.18 0.46
N THR A 108 8.18 2.29 0.90
CA THR A 108 7.95 0.82 0.91
C THR A 108 9.14 0.11 1.51
N VAL A 109 8.97 -1.16 1.88
CA VAL A 109 10.06 -2.02 2.36
C VAL A 109 10.76 -2.81 1.25
N VAL A 110 10.21 -2.87 0.04
CA VAL A 110 10.56 -3.90 -0.96
C VAL A 110 11.86 -3.69 -1.72
N PHE A 111 12.53 -2.53 -1.61
CA PHE A 111 13.82 -2.29 -2.28
C PHE A 111 14.68 -1.16 -1.68
N PRO A 112 16.03 -1.29 -1.76
CA PRO A 112 16.95 -0.37 -1.10
C PRO A 112 17.56 0.72 -2.00
N HIS A 113 17.18 0.82 -3.27
CA HIS A 113 17.90 1.62 -4.28
C HIS A 113 18.08 3.08 -3.90
N LEU A 114 17.01 3.75 -3.40
CA LEU A 114 17.11 5.15 -2.99
C LEU A 114 17.99 5.32 -1.75
N ALA A 115 17.84 4.43 -0.76
CA ALA A 115 18.65 4.46 0.45
C ALA A 115 20.14 4.29 0.15
N ILE A 116 20.51 3.35 -0.76
CA ILE A 116 21.88 3.15 -1.23
C ILE A 116 22.39 4.42 -1.94
N SER A 117 21.60 4.97 -2.87
CA SER A 117 21.98 6.15 -3.64
C SER A 117 22.15 7.38 -2.74
N CYS A 118 21.28 7.58 -1.77
CA CYS A 118 21.39 8.64 -0.77
C CYS A 118 22.66 8.46 0.08
N LYS A 119 22.94 7.25 0.55
CA LYS A 119 24.17 6.94 1.32
C LYS A 119 25.43 7.26 0.53
N MET A 120 25.48 6.90 -0.77
CA MET A 120 26.62 7.19 -1.67
C MET A 120 26.85 8.68 -1.87
N LEU A 121 25.82 9.50 -1.75
CA LEU A 121 25.89 10.96 -1.96
C LEU A 121 25.89 11.79 -0.67
N GLY A 122 25.84 11.16 0.50
CA GLY A 122 25.72 11.85 1.78
C GLY A 122 24.36 12.53 2.00
N ILE A 123 23.34 12.15 1.24
CA ILE A 123 21.97 12.65 1.36
C ILE A 123 21.29 11.93 2.53
N LYS A 124 20.55 12.65 3.36
CA LYS A 124 19.76 12.03 4.44
C LYS A 124 18.63 11.19 3.86
N HIS A 125 18.44 10.00 4.40
CA HIS A 125 17.40 9.07 3.95
C HIS A 125 16.42 8.74 5.07
N CYS A 126 15.12 8.79 4.73
CA CYS A 126 14.03 8.30 5.55
C CYS A 126 13.38 7.08 4.88
N TRP A 127 13.15 6.04 5.64
CA TRP A 127 12.30 4.95 5.19
C TRP A 127 10.90 5.13 5.75
N PHE A 128 9.87 5.05 4.90
CA PHE A 128 8.48 4.99 5.33
C PHE A 128 7.92 3.61 4.97
N ILE A 129 7.77 2.79 5.99
CA ILE A 129 7.43 1.37 5.86
C ILE A 129 5.95 1.17 6.19
N HIS A 130 5.22 0.58 5.25
CA HIS A 130 3.80 0.28 5.37
C HIS A 130 3.53 -1.18 5.63
N GLU A 131 4.49 -2.05 5.37
CA GLU A 131 4.38 -3.51 5.42
C GLU A 131 5.22 -4.09 6.56
N ILE A 132 4.88 -5.31 6.98
CA ILE A 132 5.71 -6.14 7.87
C ILE A 132 6.00 -7.45 7.12
N PRO A 133 7.08 -7.51 6.33
CA PRO A 133 7.29 -8.53 5.31
C PRO A 133 7.67 -9.91 5.85
N ASP A 134 8.12 -10.02 7.09
CA ASP A 134 8.44 -11.28 7.77
C ASP A 134 7.20 -11.93 8.41
N VAL A 135 6.04 -11.29 8.31
CA VAL A 135 4.75 -11.90 8.66
C VAL A 135 4.22 -12.69 7.46
N THR A 136 3.81 -13.92 7.69
CA THR A 136 3.54 -14.94 6.66
C THR A 136 2.42 -14.64 5.65
N TRP A 137 1.57 -13.64 5.92
CA TRP A 137 0.43 -13.30 5.05
C TRP A 137 0.81 -12.61 3.73
N LEU A 138 1.98 -11.96 3.64
CA LEU A 138 2.39 -11.21 2.43
C LEU A 138 2.76 -12.10 1.23
N ASN A 139 2.84 -13.42 1.39
CA ASN A 139 3.25 -14.35 0.34
C ASN A 139 4.51 -13.92 -0.42
N LEU A 140 5.47 -13.30 0.29
CA LEU A 140 6.74 -12.83 -0.26
C LEU A 140 7.91 -13.63 0.31
N ASN A 141 8.82 -14.02 -0.58
CA ASN A 141 10.10 -14.60 -0.22
C ASN A 141 11.21 -13.54 -0.31
N PRO A 142 12.07 -13.42 0.70
CA PRO A 142 13.21 -12.51 0.62
C PRO A 142 14.32 -13.11 -0.26
N VAL A 143 14.91 -12.30 -1.14
CA VAL A 143 16.12 -12.66 -1.91
C VAL A 143 17.29 -12.91 -0.96
N PHE A 144 17.34 -12.17 0.14
CA PHE A 144 18.25 -12.35 1.27
C PHE A 144 17.43 -12.55 2.53
N GLU A 145 17.96 -13.29 3.51
CA GLU A 145 17.27 -13.45 4.78
C GLU A 145 16.83 -12.11 5.39
N PHE A 146 15.67 -12.08 6.02
CA PHE A 146 15.10 -10.86 6.61
C PHE A 146 16.06 -10.13 7.55
N ARG A 147 16.88 -10.87 8.31
CA ARG A 147 17.90 -10.26 9.18
C ARG A 147 18.89 -9.35 8.42
N PHE A 148 19.23 -9.69 7.17
CA PHE A 148 20.12 -8.86 6.35
C PHE A 148 19.36 -7.66 5.77
N ILE A 149 18.11 -7.85 5.36
CA ILE A 149 17.22 -6.78 4.89
C ILE A 149 17.02 -5.74 5.99
N PHE A 150 16.63 -6.16 7.20
CA PHE A 150 16.41 -5.26 8.33
C PHE A 150 17.70 -4.54 8.77
N ARG A 151 18.83 -5.25 8.76
CA ARG A 151 20.13 -4.63 9.03
C ARG A 151 20.53 -3.61 7.96
N ALA A 152 20.20 -3.86 6.69
CA ALA A 152 20.44 -2.90 5.61
C ALA A 152 19.55 -1.66 5.74
N ILE A 153 18.27 -1.83 6.05
CA ILE A 153 17.34 -0.73 6.33
C ILE A 153 17.88 0.14 7.45
N ASP A 154 18.27 -0.45 8.58
CA ASP A 154 18.81 0.27 9.73
C ASP A 154 20.08 1.06 9.39
N LYS A 155 21.05 0.43 8.72
CA LYS A 155 22.33 1.06 8.36
C LYS A 155 22.23 2.15 7.30
N LEU A 156 21.27 2.04 6.38
CA LEU A 156 21.11 2.97 5.26
C LEU A 156 20.20 4.15 5.60
N SER A 157 19.46 4.10 6.71
CA SER A 157 18.48 5.12 7.08
C SER A 157 19.00 6.08 8.13
N ASN A 158 18.61 7.34 8.05
CA ASN A 158 18.71 8.32 9.12
C ASN A 158 17.46 8.29 10.01
N LYS A 159 16.29 7.96 9.42
CA LYS A 159 15.00 7.82 10.11
C LYS A 159 14.22 6.69 9.47
N ILE A 160 13.43 5.98 10.28
CA ILE A 160 12.51 4.93 9.86
C ILE A 160 11.15 5.29 10.43
N LEU A 161 10.20 5.55 9.55
CA LEU A 161 8.80 5.80 9.89
C LEU A 161 8.01 4.53 9.60
N VAL A 162 7.10 4.20 10.49
CA VAL A 162 6.17 3.09 10.36
C VAL A 162 4.74 3.57 10.65
N THR A 163 3.74 2.82 10.20
CA THR A 163 2.36 3.29 10.13
C THR A 163 1.57 3.16 11.43
N SER A 164 2.08 2.42 12.41
CA SER A 164 1.40 2.21 13.68
C SER A 164 2.37 1.84 14.82
N ARG A 165 1.90 1.95 16.06
CA ARG A 165 2.64 1.47 17.24
C ARG A 165 2.90 -0.03 17.20
N TYR A 166 2.00 -0.82 16.59
CA TYR A 166 2.21 -2.24 16.39
C TYR A 166 3.40 -2.50 15.48
N ALA A 167 3.47 -1.82 14.33
CA ALA A 167 4.61 -1.89 13.42
C ALA A 167 5.90 -1.40 14.08
N GLU A 168 5.85 -0.31 14.86
CA GLU A 168 6.99 0.20 15.62
C GLU A 168 7.53 -0.85 16.59
N PHE A 169 6.66 -1.46 17.39
CA PHE A 169 7.04 -2.51 18.33
C PHE A 169 7.63 -3.75 17.62
N HIS A 170 7.05 -4.15 16.47
CA HIS A 170 7.57 -5.25 15.68
C HIS A 170 8.99 -4.95 15.18
N TYR A 171 9.19 -3.80 14.54
CA TYR A 171 10.50 -3.43 13.99
C TYR A 171 11.55 -3.17 15.06
N GLN A 172 11.19 -2.68 16.24
CA GLN A 172 12.09 -2.55 17.38
C GLN A 172 12.62 -3.89 17.90
N LYS A 173 11.90 -5.01 17.67
CA LYS A 173 12.38 -6.35 18.03
C LYS A 173 13.41 -6.91 17.05
N VAL A 174 13.32 -6.52 15.78
CA VAL A 174 14.16 -7.07 14.69
C VAL A 174 15.27 -6.13 14.23
N MET A 175 15.18 -4.85 14.59
CA MET A 175 16.19 -3.82 14.33
C MET A 175 16.64 -3.19 15.67
N THR A 176 17.93 -2.93 15.81
CA THR A 176 18.49 -2.38 17.06
C THR A 176 18.46 -0.85 17.15
N SER A 177 17.71 -0.19 16.29
CA SER A 177 17.82 1.25 16.05
C SER A 177 16.80 2.09 16.83
N ALA A 178 17.29 3.15 17.51
CA ALA A 178 16.47 4.23 18.06
C ALA A 178 15.86 5.17 17.00
N LYS A 179 16.06 4.88 15.71
CA LYS A 179 15.59 5.72 14.57
C LYS A 179 14.15 5.45 14.17
N ILE A 180 13.52 4.41 14.73
CA ILE A 180 12.16 3.99 14.40
C ILE A 180 11.16 4.88 15.16
N SER A 181 10.12 5.31 14.46
CA SER A 181 9.00 6.02 15.07
C SER A 181 7.73 5.72 14.30
N SER A 182 6.62 5.54 14.99
CA SER A 182 5.31 5.47 14.35
C SER A 182 4.81 6.87 13.99
N ILE A 183 4.12 6.95 12.87
CA ILE A 183 3.39 8.13 12.42
C ILE A 183 1.98 7.70 12.01
N THR A 184 0.97 8.37 12.55
CA THR A 184 -0.42 8.16 12.11
C THR A 184 -0.59 8.71 10.70
N GLN A 185 -1.12 7.89 9.81
CA GLN A 185 -1.41 8.33 8.44
C GLN A 185 -2.57 9.32 8.44
N ALA A 186 -2.42 10.42 7.71
CA ALA A 186 -3.56 11.20 7.30
C ALA A 186 -4.39 10.39 6.29
N VAL A 187 -5.70 10.44 6.44
CA VAL A 187 -6.64 9.81 5.51
C VAL A 187 -7.56 10.90 5.00
N GLU A 188 -7.46 11.22 3.75
CA GLU A 188 -8.37 12.14 3.08
C GLU A 188 -9.32 11.34 2.17
N LEU A 189 -10.61 11.60 2.31
CA LEU A 189 -11.62 11.10 1.39
C LEU A 189 -12.04 12.25 0.48
N PRO A 190 -12.11 12.04 -0.85
CA PRO A 190 -12.63 13.07 -1.73
C PRO A 190 -14.08 13.39 -1.37
N MET A 191 -14.38 14.67 -1.16
CA MET A 191 -15.72 15.20 -0.79
C MET A 191 -16.77 15.08 -1.91
N THR A 192 -16.52 14.34 -2.96
CA THR A 192 -17.48 14.16 -4.05
C THR A 192 -18.56 13.15 -3.67
N VAL A 193 -19.52 13.60 -2.90
CA VAL A 193 -20.83 12.99 -2.80
C VAL A 193 -21.61 13.43 -4.05
N GLY A 194 -21.44 12.71 -5.12
CA GLY A 194 -22.15 13.02 -6.37
C GLY A 194 -22.11 11.83 -7.28
N VAL A 195 -22.63 10.69 -6.82
CA VAL A 195 -22.74 9.53 -7.66
C VAL A 195 -24.06 8.83 -7.44
N ASP A 196 -24.76 8.76 -8.54
CA ASP A 196 -25.81 7.78 -8.82
C ASP A 196 -25.29 6.33 -8.67
N VAL A 197 -24.87 5.95 -7.48
CA VAL A 197 -24.98 4.53 -7.14
C VAL A 197 -26.46 4.33 -6.96
N LYS A 198 -27.15 3.93 -8.05
CA LYS A 198 -28.53 3.46 -7.97
C LYS A 198 -28.56 2.31 -6.97
N CYS A 199 -28.83 2.64 -5.74
CA CYS A 199 -28.94 1.70 -4.64
C CYS A 199 -30.28 1.91 -4.00
N ASP A 200 -31.00 0.81 -3.82
CA ASP A 200 -32.22 0.75 -3.00
C ASP A 200 -31.86 0.92 -1.53
N ARG A 201 -31.41 2.13 -1.17
CA ARG A 201 -30.89 2.51 0.15
C ARG A 201 -31.85 2.26 1.31
N HIS A 202 -33.10 2.00 1.02
CA HIS A 202 -34.17 1.95 2.03
C HIS A 202 -34.84 0.59 2.20
N THR A 203 -34.40 -0.44 1.46
CA THR A 203 -35.08 -1.74 1.48
C THR A 203 -34.28 -2.85 2.15
N ARG A 204 -32.94 -2.74 2.18
CA ARG A 204 -32.07 -3.84 2.63
C ARG A 204 -30.93 -3.32 3.52
N TYR A 205 -30.66 -4.04 4.62
CA TYR A 205 -29.49 -3.76 5.46
C TYR A 205 -28.19 -4.01 4.68
N THR A 206 -27.37 -2.96 4.58
CA THR A 206 -26.18 -2.95 3.70
C THR A 206 -24.89 -3.14 4.47
N ILE A 207 -24.15 -4.19 4.13
CA ILE A 207 -22.85 -4.52 4.67
C ILE A 207 -21.78 -4.16 3.64
N LEU A 208 -20.68 -3.54 4.07
CA LEU A 208 -19.56 -3.16 3.20
C LEU A 208 -18.23 -3.72 3.73
N LEU A 209 -17.44 -4.29 2.82
CA LEU A 209 -16.01 -4.57 3.04
C LEU A 209 -15.22 -3.94 1.90
N VAL A 210 -14.29 -3.02 2.25
CA VAL A 210 -13.39 -2.36 1.30
C VAL A 210 -11.99 -2.90 1.48
N GLY A 211 -11.40 -3.43 0.40
CA GLY A 211 -10.02 -3.92 0.41
C GLY A 211 -9.72 -4.76 -0.83
N ALA A 212 -8.43 -4.86 -1.19
CA ALA A 212 -8.02 -5.76 -2.26
C ALA A 212 -8.53 -7.19 -2.02
N PHE A 213 -8.91 -7.90 -3.07
CA PHE A 213 -9.30 -9.31 -2.96
C PHE A 213 -8.06 -10.15 -2.69
N ASP A 214 -7.78 -10.35 -1.43
CA ASP A 214 -6.63 -11.06 -0.89
C ASP A 214 -7.07 -11.98 0.26
N SER A 215 -6.40 -13.10 0.43
CA SER A 215 -6.72 -14.08 1.49
C SER A 215 -6.63 -13.50 2.91
N ASN A 216 -5.87 -12.41 3.10
CA ASN A 216 -5.75 -11.71 4.39
C ASN A 216 -6.95 -10.81 4.72
N LYS A 217 -7.72 -10.37 3.72
CA LYS A 217 -8.76 -9.34 3.91
C LYS A 217 -10.09 -9.85 4.43
N GLY A 218 -10.25 -11.18 4.53
CA GLY A 218 -11.40 -11.82 5.17
C GLY A 218 -12.69 -11.78 4.36
N GLN A 219 -12.60 -11.61 3.02
CA GLN A 219 -13.78 -11.68 2.16
C GLN A 219 -14.48 -13.03 2.26
N MET A 220 -13.73 -14.14 2.38
CA MET A 220 -14.30 -15.47 2.47
C MET A 220 -15.04 -15.69 3.80
N GLU A 221 -14.48 -15.21 4.90
CA GLU A 221 -15.08 -15.23 6.22
C GLU A 221 -16.39 -14.44 6.24
N LEU A 222 -16.40 -13.26 5.60
CA LEU A 222 -17.63 -12.47 5.44
C LEU A 222 -18.66 -13.19 4.58
N LEU A 223 -18.27 -13.80 3.46
CA LEU A 223 -19.18 -14.56 2.61
C LEU A 223 -19.82 -15.73 3.35
N GLN A 224 -19.08 -16.43 4.22
CA GLN A 224 -19.61 -17.49 5.08
C GLN A 224 -20.63 -16.96 6.10
N ALA A 225 -20.35 -15.77 6.67
CA ALA A 225 -21.30 -15.10 7.58
C ALA A 225 -22.57 -14.67 6.85
N VAL A 226 -22.44 -14.05 5.65
CA VAL A 226 -23.57 -13.67 4.80
C VAL A 226 -24.45 -14.87 4.46
N LYS A 227 -23.85 -16.01 4.09
CA LYS A 227 -24.60 -17.25 3.83
C LYS A 227 -25.47 -17.65 5.02
N ARG A 228 -24.95 -17.58 6.25
CA ARG A 228 -25.71 -17.92 7.47
C ARG A 228 -26.87 -16.94 7.70
N ILE A 229 -26.60 -15.64 7.58
CA ILE A 229 -27.61 -14.59 7.75
C ILE A 229 -28.77 -14.73 6.74
N VAL A 230 -28.45 -15.03 5.48
CA VAL A 230 -29.44 -15.27 4.43
C VAL A 230 -30.24 -16.54 4.70
N ALA A 231 -29.59 -17.60 5.17
CA ALA A 231 -30.27 -18.86 5.58
C ALA A 231 -31.24 -18.67 6.76
N GLU A 232 -31.03 -17.66 7.61
CA GLU A 232 -31.96 -17.24 8.66
C GLU A 232 -33.13 -16.37 8.15
N GLY A 233 -33.25 -16.19 6.84
CA GLY A 233 -34.32 -15.42 6.19
C GLY A 233 -34.14 -13.90 6.29
N LYS A 234 -32.93 -13.41 6.64
CA LYS A 234 -32.65 -11.95 6.69
C LYS A 234 -32.36 -11.42 5.30
N ASP A 235 -32.98 -10.31 4.94
CA ASP A 235 -32.74 -9.63 3.67
C ASP A 235 -31.61 -8.60 3.84
N ILE A 236 -30.42 -8.98 3.38
CA ILE A 236 -29.21 -8.15 3.44
C ILE A 236 -28.58 -7.99 2.06
N LEU A 237 -27.81 -6.91 1.89
CA LEU A 237 -26.96 -6.65 0.72
C LEU A 237 -25.52 -6.45 1.17
N CYS A 238 -24.59 -7.20 0.62
CA CYS A 238 -23.19 -7.12 0.95
C CYS A 238 -22.38 -6.64 -0.26
N TYR A 239 -21.64 -5.55 -0.11
CA TYR A 239 -20.68 -5.07 -1.09
C TYR A 239 -19.27 -5.49 -0.71
N LEU A 240 -18.56 -6.13 -1.64
CA LEU A 240 -17.11 -6.38 -1.58
C LEU A 240 -16.45 -5.48 -2.61
N VAL A 241 -15.69 -4.48 -2.17
CA VAL A 241 -15.14 -3.42 -3.04
C VAL A 241 -13.62 -3.42 -3.00
N GLY A 242 -12.97 -3.58 -4.15
CA GLY A 242 -11.51 -3.47 -4.24
C GLY A 242 -10.88 -4.13 -5.45
N PRO A 243 -9.58 -3.90 -5.71
CA PRO A 243 -8.87 -4.53 -6.81
C PRO A 243 -8.69 -6.04 -6.58
N ASP A 244 -8.64 -6.79 -7.66
CA ASP A 244 -8.29 -8.21 -7.62
C ASP A 244 -6.76 -8.39 -7.60
N VAL A 245 -6.26 -9.14 -6.62
CA VAL A 245 -4.88 -9.61 -6.56
C VAL A 245 -4.80 -11.13 -6.61
N GLY A 246 -5.79 -11.76 -7.25
CA GLY A 246 -5.86 -13.20 -7.50
C GLY A 246 -6.84 -13.97 -6.60
N PHE A 247 -7.63 -13.29 -5.76
CA PHE A 247 -8.55 -13.94 -4.82
C PHE A 247 -10.04 -13.76 -5.20
N MET A 248 -10.35 -12.80 -6.06
CA MET A 248 -11.72 -12.49 -6.50
C MET A 248 -12.42 -13.69 -7.17
N PRO A 249 -11.79 -14.49 -8.04
CA PRO A 249 -12.43 -15.65 -8.65
C PRO A 249 -12.92 -16.68 -7.64
N LYS A 250 -12.18 -16.85 -6.52
CA LYS A 250 -12.58 -17.74 -5.43
C LYS A 250 -13.84 -17.23 -4.71
N CYS A 251 -13.93 -15.92 -4.51
CA CYS A 251 -15.12 -15.29 -3.92
C CYS A 251 -16.33 -15.42 -4.85
N GLN A 252 -16.15 -15.14 -6.16
CA GLN A 252 -17.20 -15.30 -7.17
C GLN A 252 -17.74 -16.72 -7.21
N LYS A 253 -16.84 -17.71 -7.25
CA LYS A 253 -17.24 -19.11 -7.23
C LYS A 253 -18.05 -19.45 -5.95
N TYR A 254 -17.61 -18.99 -4.79
CA TYR A 254 -18.34 -19.22 -3.54
C TYR A 254 -19.75 -18.62 -3.55
N ILE A 255 -19.91 -17.41 -4.10
CA ILE A 255 -21.20 -16.72 -4.24
C ILE A 255 -22.13 -17.55 -5.10
N GLN A 256 -21.69 -18.00 -6.28
CA GLN A 256 -22.47 -18.83 -7.20
C GLN A 256 -22.84 -20.19 -6.60
N ASP A 257 -21.85 -20.90 -6.06
CA ASP A 257 -22.06 -22.25 -5.47
C ASP A 257 -23.05 -22.23 -4.28
N ASN A 258 -23.28 -21.07 -3.66
CA ASN A 258 -24.17 -20.92 -2.50
C ASN A 258 -25.43 -20.07 -2.80
N GLY A 259 -25.69 -19.69 -4.06
CA GLY A 259 -26.88 -18.93 -4.45
C GLY A 259 -26.97 -17.54 -3.82
N LEU A 260 -25.81 -16.87 -3.59
CA LEU A 260 -25.75 -15.54 -2.94
C LEU A 260 -25.76 -14.36 -3.92
N ASP A 261 -26.00 -14.59 -5.21
CA ASP A 261 -25.91 -13.58 -6.27
C ASP A 261 -26.83 -12.37 -6.05
N ASN A 262 -27.97 -12.57 -5.38
CA ASN A 262 -28.91 -11.53 -5.00
C ASN A 262 -28.50 -10.77 -3.73
N ASN A 263 -27.58 -11.31 -2.92
CA ASN A 263 -27.20 -10.78 -1.64
C ASN A 263 -25.78 -10.20 -1.61
N VAL A 264 -24.93 -10.54 -2.59
CA VAL A 264 -23.54 -10.09 -2.65
C VAL A 264 -23.24 -9.44 -3.99
N LYS A 265 -22.61 -8.27 -3.93
CA LYS A 265 -22.13 -7.54 -5.11
C LYS A 265 -20.63 -7.34 -5.01
N ILE A 266 -19.89 -7.84 -5.99
CA ILE A 266 -18.46 -7.60 -6.14
C ILE A 266 -18.27 -6.35 -7.01
N VAL A 267 -17.51 -5.41 -6.52
CA VAL A 267 -17.12 -4.18 -7.22
C VAL A 267 -15.61 -4.16 -7.31
N SER A 268 -15.08 -4.14 -8.52
CA SER A 268 -13.65 -3.98 -8.75
C SER A 268 -13.16 -2.62 -8.26
N TYR A 269 -11.85 -2.36 -8.39
CA TYR A 269 -11.29 -1.07 -8.00
C TYR A 269 -12.10 0.12 -8.54
N THR A 270 -12.44 1.05 -7.66
CA THR A 270 -13.18 2.27 -7.98
C THR A 270 -12.61 3.47 -7.23
N GLN A 271 -12.59 4.63 -7.88
CA GLN A 271 -12.29 5.91 -7.22
C GLN A 271 -13.48 6.45 -6.41
N GLN A 272 -14.68 5.87 -6.62
CA GLN A 272 -15.93 6.30 -5.99
C GLN A 272 -16.23 5.55 -4.69
N VAL A 273 -15.21 5.09 -3.98
CA VAL A 273 -15.37 4.28 -2.76
C VAL A 273 -16.19 4.99 -1.68
N VAL A 274 -16.15 6.33 -1.64
CA VAL A 274 -16.93 7.15 -0.70
C VAL A 274 -18.44 6.90 -0.82
N SER A 275 -18.94 6.67 -2.04
CA SER A 275 -20.35 6.37 -2.25
C SER A 275 -20.77 5.04 -1.60
N TYR A 276 -19.88 4.05 -1.58
CA TYR A 276 -20.14 2.78 -0.89
C TYR A 276 -20.11 2.93 0.63
N TYR A 277 -19.17 3.72 1.16
CA TYR A 277 -19.18 4.06 2.61
C TYR A 277 -20.49 4.76 3.00
N ALA A 278 -20.95 5.71 2.19
CA ALA A 278 -22.20 6.42 2.43
C ALA A 278 -23.48 5.56 2.33
N LEU A 279 -23.42 4.42 1.62
CA LEU A 279 -24.54 3.47 1.48
C LEU A 279 -24.58 2.43 2.61
N ALA A 280 -23.45 2.19 3.26
CA ALA A 280 -23.34 1.10 4.22
C ALA A 280 -23.99 1.43 5.56
N ASP A 281 -24.76 0.48 6.10
CA ASP A 281 -25.21 0.52 7.51
C ASP A 281 -24.09 0.04 8.44
N VAL A 282 -23.23 -0.85 7.94
CA VAL A 282 -22.04 -1.32 8.66
C VAL A 282 -20.88 -1.58 7.71
N VAL A 283 -19.70 -1.14 8.13
CA VAL A 283 -18.44 -1.43 7.45
C VAL A 283 -17.66 -2.44 8.27
N LEU A 284 -17.23 -3.53 7.62
CA LEU A 284 -16.48 -4.59 8.27
C LEU A 284 -15.02 -4.59 7.81
N VAL A 285 -14.13 -4.73 8.78
CA VAL A 285 -12.69 -4.96 8.55
C VAL A 285 -12.36 -6.34 9.09
N CYS A 286 -12.41 -7.33 8.21
CA CYS A 286 -12.23 -8.75 8.55
C CYS A 286 -10.78 -9.24 8.35
N SER A 287 -9.85 -8.33 8.10
CA SER A 287 -8.45 -8.68 7.87
C SER A 287 -7.85 -9.42 9.06
N THR A 288 -7.14 -10.52 8.79
CA THR A 288 -6.40 -11.25 9.84
C THR A 288 -5.21 -10.44 10.35
N PHE A 289 -4.72 -9.52 9.52
CA PHE A 289 -3.60 -8.65 9.85
C PHE A 289 -3.73 -7.28 9.16
N GLU A 290 -3.51 -6.23 9.91
CA GLU A 290 -3.41 -4.85 9.42
C GLU A 290 -2.22 -4.13 10.05
N THR A 291 -1.49 -3.36 9.24
CA THR A 291 -0.44 -2.48 9.75
C THR A 291 -1.01 -1.15 10.26
N PHE A 292 -2.05 -0.62 9.59
CA PHE A 292 -2.74 0.61 9.96
C PHE A 292 -4.27 0.47 9.91
N GLY A 293 -4.82 -0.17 8.85
CA GLY A 293 -6.26 -0.33 8.69
C GLY A 293 -6.96 0.92 8.13
N ARG A 294 -6.48 1.44 6.99
CA ARG A 294 -7.08 2.64 6.35
C ARG A 294 -8.60 2.55 6.20
N GLY A 295 -9.12 1.38 5.79
CA GLY A 295 -10.56 1.18 5.60
C GLY A 295 -11.39 1.46 6.87
N ALA A 296 -10.87 1.13 8.05
CA ALA A 296 -11.55 1.46 9.31
C ALA A 296 -11.58 2.98 9.57
N VAL A 297 -10.50 3.69 9.25
CA VAL A 297 -10.43 5.15 9.41
C VAL A 297 -11.30 5.85 8.37
N GLU A 298 -11.31 5.36 7.13
CA GLU A 298 -12.16 5.87 6.05
C GLU A 298 -13.66 5.73 6.39
N ALA A 299 -14.04 4.61 7.00
CA ALA A 299 -15.43 4.36 7.40
C ALA A 299 -15.94 5.27 8.55
N GLN A 300 -15.04 5.89 9.30
CA GLN A 300 -15.39 6.79 10.43
C GLN A 300 -15.56 8.24 10.01
N LYS A 301 -15.25 8.56 8.77
CA LYS A 301 -15.39 9.91 8.18
C LYS A 301 -16.70 10.07 7.44
#